data_2d6d93ac17be2342205289ddbe2dbdcb
#
_entry.id   2d6d93ac17be2342205289ddbe2dbdcb
#
_cell.length_a   1.000
_cell.length_b   1.000
_cell.length_c   1.000
_cell.angle_alpha   90.00
_cell.angle_beta   90.00
_cell.angle_gamma   90.00
#
_symmetry.space_group_name_H-M   'P 1'
#
loop_
_entity.id
_entity.type
_entity.pdbx_description
1 polymer ?
#
loop_
_entity_poly.entity_id
_entity_poly.type
_entity_poly.pdbx_seq_one_letter_code
_entity_poly.pdbx_strand_id
1 'polypeptide(L)'
;SRNAVLKEERPATDAEIEQMRDLVRAGFEEGAIGLSSGVAYTPFLTTGELIEMSKVAAEYDSFYVSHIRNEGDGLLDAVAEVVEIARQSDAAGQVSHIKCYGKANWGKSPRALELIRSARDEGLDVSADQYPYTGCFTGLAGSLFGQETQIRARRQGGIRALLEGNLRRDAEACFKRRYADLDDGQGVILAPLEPHPEFQGKSLAEYLDGKEGDPFEN
;
A
#
# COMPACT_ATOMS: atom_id res chain seq x y z
N SER A 1 -12.62 0.24 10.85
CA SER A 1 -13.88 1.02 10.95
C SER A 1 -14.63 1.07 9.60
N ARG A 2 -13.99 1.51 8.50
CA ARG A 2 -14.70 1.74 7.23
C ARG A 2 -15.50 0.52 6.72
N ASN A 3 -14.88 -0.66 6.64
CA ASN A 3 -15.56 -1.87 6.13
C ASN A 3 -16.72 -2.37 7.03
N ALA A 4 -16.80 -1.91 8.27
CA ALA A 4 -17.91 -2.20 9.17
C ALA A 4 -19.13 -1.31 8.87
N VAL A 5 -18.89 -0.09 8.39
CA VAL A 5 -19.94 0.90 8.08
C VAL A 5 -20.32 0.88 6.61
N LEU A 6 -19.32 0.87 5.73
CA LEU A 6 -19.47 1.02 4.28
C LEU A 6 -18.74 -0.10 3.54
N LYS A 7 -19.50 -0.98 2.90
CA LYS A 7 -18.95 -2.08 2.06
C LYS A 7 -18.75 -1.68 0.61
N GLU A 8 -19.24 -0.51 0.22
CA GLU A 8 -19.16 0.01 -1.13
C GLU A 8 -17.86 0.79 -1.36
N GLU A 9 -17.40 0.78 -2.59
CA GLU A 9 -16.20 1.47 -3.01
C GLU A 9 -16.53 2.86 -3.57
N ARG A 10 -17.06 3.72 -2.73
CA ARG A 10 -17.38 5.13 -2.97
C ARG A 10 -16.97 5.96 -1.76
N PRO A 11 -16.86 7.28 -1.85
CA PRO A 11 -16.72 8.14 -0.67
C PRO A 11 -17.85 7.90 0.33
N ALA A 12 -17.53 7.99 1.62
CA ALA A 12 -18.51 7.91 2.69
C ALA A 12 -19.38 9.18 2.73
N THR A 13 -20.61 9.04 3.13
CA THR A 13 -21.51 10.17 3.49
C THR A 13 -21.14 10.70 4.87
N ASP A 14 -21.58 11.92 5.21
CA ASP A 14 -21.33 12.51 6.53
C ASP A 14 -21.85 11.62 7.66
N ALA A 15 -23.00 10.97 7.50
CA ALA A 15 -23.55 10.05 8.48
C ALA A 15 -22.69 8.77 8.66
N GLU A 16 -22.11 8.26 7.58
CA GLU A 16 -21.19 7.13 7.61
C GLU A 16 -19.84 7.53 8.25
N ILE A 17 -19.39 8.75 8.00
CA ILE A 17 -18.18 9.33 8.65
C ILE A 17 -18.39 9.38 10.17
N GLU A 18 -19.53 9.87 10.65
CA GLU A 18 -19.82 9.88 12.08
C GLU A 18 -19.85 8.47 12.69
N GLN A 19 -20.47 7.49 12.02
CA GLN A 19 -20.43 6.10 12.47
C GLN A 19 -19.00 5.54 12.52
N MET A 20 -18.15 5.89 11.55
CA MET A 20 -16.75 5.49 11.57
C MET A 20 -15.97 6.15 12.71
N ARG A 21 -16.24 7.42 13.02
CA ARG A 21 -15.64 8.15 14.15
C ARG A 21 -16.03 7.47 15.48
N ASP A 22 -17.28 7.12 15.65
CA ASP A 22 -17.75 6.41 16.86
C ASP A 22 -17.05 5.05 17.03
N LEU A 23 -16.86 4.30 15.95
CA LEU A 23 -16.09 3.05 15.99
C LEU A 23 -14.61 3.26 16.31
N VAL A 24 -14.01 4.36 15.87
CA VAL A 24 -12.62 4.71 16.21
C VAL A 24 -12.54 5.10 17.69
N ARG A 25 -13.48 5.90 18.23
CA ARG A 25 -13.56 6.22 19.67
C ARG A 25 -13.69 4.97 20.53
N ALA A 26 -14.63 4.10 20.18
CA ALA A 26 -14.80 2.83 20.89
C ALA A 26 -13.52 2.01 20.90
N GLY A 27 -12.77 1.97 19.79
CA GLY A 27 -11.47 1.31 19.74
C GLY A 27 -10.44 1.91 20.70
N PHE A 28 -10.37 3.24 20.81
CA PHE A 28 -9.48 3.91 21.78
C PHE A 28 -9.94 3.63 23.23
N GLU A 29 -11.22 3.66 23.51
CA GLU A 29 -11.78 3.34 24.83
C GLU A 29 -11.50 1.88 25.25
N GLU A 30 -11.39 0.97 24.27
CA GLU A 30 -10.98 -0.42 24.47
C GLU A 30 -9.46 -0.62 24.55
N GLY A 31 -8.66 0.44 24.39
CA GLY A 31 -7.22 0.42 24.59
C GLY A 31 -6.38 0.40 23.30
N ALA A 32 -6.93 0.79 22.16
CA ALA A 32 -6.13 1.02 20.95
C ALA A 32 -5.12 2.16 21.21
N ILE A 33 -3.89 1.97 20.71
CA ILE A 33 -2.78 2.92 20.91
C ILE A 33 -2.62 3.90 19.74
N GLY A 34 -3.30 3.68 18.63
CA GLY A 34 -3.21 4.51 17.42
C GLY A 34 -4.20 4.09 16.35
N LEU A 35 -4.36 4.94 15.35
CA LEU A 35 -5.15 4.70 14.16
C LEU A 35 -4.24 4.26 13.01
N SER A 36 -4.53 3.12 12.38
CA SER A 36 -3.75 2.62 11.23
C SER A 36 -4.59 2.51 9.97
N SER A 37 -3.99 2.80 8.83
CA SER A 37 -4.59 2.56 7.52
C SER A 37 -3.64 1.86 6.54
N GLY A 38 -4.23 1.12 5.59
CA GLY A 38 -3.55 0.58 4.42
C GLY A 38 -4.17 1.15 3.16
N VAL A 39 -3.92 2.42 2.88
CA VAL A 39 -4.58 3.18 1.80
C VAL A 39 -4.30 2.56 0.42
N ALA A 40 -3.11 1.99 0.24
CA ALA A 40 -2.76 1.26 -0.97
C ALA A 40 -3.75 0.13 -1.31
N TYR A 41 -4.36 -0.50 -0.29
CA TYR A 41 -5.32 -1.60 -0.47
C TYR A 41 -6.77 -1.12 -0.58
N THR A 42 -7.03 0.15 -0.30
CA THR A 42 -8.35 0.77 -0.30
C THR A 42 -8.33 2.12 -1.03
N PRO A 43 -8.08 2.14 -2.35
CA PRO A 43 -7.83 3.38 -3.10
C PRO A 43 -9.03 4.33 -3.14
N PHE A 44 -10.23 3.84 -2.86
CA PHE A 44 -11.46 4.62 -2.74
C PHE A 44 -11.61 5.35 -1.38
N LEU A 45 -10.74 5.05 -0.42
CA LEU A 45 -10.66 5.79 0.84
C LEU A 45 -10.07 7.18 0.59
N THR A 46 -10.82 8.22 0.88
CA THR A 46 -10.42 9.60 0.60
C THR A 46 -9.56 10.18 1.71
N THR A 47 -8.75 11.17 1.38
CA THR A 47 -7.95 11.92 2.36
C THR A 47 -8.86 12.59 3.41
N GLY A 48 -10.03 13.10 2.99
CA GLY A 48 -11.00 13.68 3.91
C GLY A 48 -11.53 12.69 4.95
N GLU A 49 -11.86 11.45 4.55
CA GLU A 49 -12.24 10.39 5.49
C GLU A 49 -11.12 10.08 6.48
N LEU A 50 -9.86 10.06 6.02
CA LEU A 50 -8.69 9.83 6.88
C LEU A 50 -8.48 10.97 7.88
N ILE A 51 -8.65 12.22 7.46
CA ILE A 51 -8.57 13.40 8.32
C ILE A 51 -9.62 13.29 9.44
N GLU A 52 -10.87 12.98 9.10
CA GLU A 52 -11.94 12.87 10.10
C GLU A 52 -11.69 11.74 11.12
N MET A 53 -11.13 10.61 10.68
CA MET A 53 -10.73 9.54 11.59
C MET A 53 -9.53 9.93 12.45
N SER A 54 -8.57 10.66 11.87
CA SER A 54 -7.35 11.11 12.58
C SER A 54 -7.66 12.21 13.61
N LYS A 55 -8.68 13.04 13.41
CA LYS A 55 -9.17 13.97 14.43
C LYS A 55 -9.61 13.23 15.70
N VAL A 56 -10.21 12.06 15.55
CA VAL A 56 -10.54 11.23 16.72
C VAL A 56 -9.28 10.71 17.40
N ALA A 57 -8.24 10.32 16.66
CA ALA A 57 -6.98 9.93 17.27
C ALA A 57 -6.34 11.10 18.07
N ALA A 58 -6.43 12.32 17.57
CA ALA A 58 -5.96 13.52 18.28
C ALA A 58 -6.72 13.77 19.61
N GLU A 59 -8.03 13.45 19.69
CA GLU A 59 -8.82 13.53 20.93
C GLU A 59 -8.21 12.68 22.07
N TYR A 60 -7.41 11.65 21.73
CA TYR A 60 -6.75 10.72 22.66
C TYR A 60 -5.23 10.90 22.73
N ASP A 61 -4.68 12.05 22.31
CA ASP A 61 -3.23 12.30 22.22
C ASP A 61 -2.49 11.19 21.47
N SER A 62 -3.10 10.67 20.42
CA SER A 62 -2.63 9.51 19.68
C SER A 62 -2.22 9.87 18.24
N PHE A 63 -1.85 8.87 17.46
CA PHE A 63 -1.25 9.04 16.15
C PHE A 63 -2.01 8.30 15.05
N TYR A 64 -1.81 8.79 13.84
CA TYR A 64 -2.20 8.13 12.59
C TYR A 64 -0.98 7.53 11.91
N VAL A 65 -1.02 6.24 11.55
CA VAL A 65 0.05 5.55 10.83
C VAL A 65 -0.48 4.97 9.53
N SER A 66 0.27 5.11 8.45
CA SER A 66 -0.18 4.71 7.12
C SER A 66 0.80 3.83 6.37
N HIS A 67 0.32 2.67 5.92
CA HIS A 67 0.82 2.09 4.67
C HIS A 67 0.29 2.98 3.55
N ILE A 68 1.14 3.87 3.05
CA ILE A 68 0.76 4.98 2.17
C ILE A 68 0.16 4.52 0.84
N ARG A 69 -0.54 5.40 0.17
CA ARG A 69 -1.30 5.15 -1.05
C ARG A 69 -0.43 4.61 -2.20
N ASN A 70 0.80 5.07 -2.30
CA ASN A 70 1.74 4.67 -3.35
C ASN A 70 3.18 4.77 -2.86
N GLU A 71 3.96 3.71 -3.02
CA GLU A 71 5.38 3.65 -2.63
C GLU A 71 6.33 3.72 -3.84
N GLY A 72 5.78 3.87 -5.04
CA GLY A 72 6.47 3.97 -6.32
C GLY A 72 6.35 5.36 -6.95
N ASP A 73 5.72 5.43 -8.11
CA ASP A 73 5.64 6.66 -8.91
C ASP A 73 5.01 7.83 -8.16
N GLY A 74 3.98 7.58 -7.36
CA GLY A 74 3.27 8.53 -6.52
C GLY A 74 3.80 8.63 -5.08
N LEU A 75 5.02 8.21 -4.78
CA LEU A 75 5.59 8.23 -3.43
C LEU A 75 5.50 9.60 -2.75
N LEU A 76 5.90 10.65 -3.48
CA LEU A 76 5.97 12.01 -2.89
C LEU A 76 4.58 12.54 -2.56
N ASP A 77 3.60 12.30 -3.43
CA ASP A 77 2.21 12.70 -3.19
C ASP A 77 1.60 11.92 -2.01
N ALA A 78 1.95 10.63 -1.90
CA ALA A 78 1.48 9.80 -0.80
C ALA A 78 2.10 10.18 0.56
N VAL A 79 3.35 10.62 0.58
CA VAL A 79 3.98 11.21 1.79
C VAL A 79 3.34 12.55 2.13
N ALA A 80 3.12 13.41 1.12
CA ALA A 80 2.42 14.69 1.31
C ALA A 80 0.98 14.51 1.83
N GLU A 81 0.29 13.43 1.44
CA GLU A 81 -1.02 13.07 1.98
C GLU A 81 -0.98 12.83 3.49
N VAL A 82 0.03 12.10 4.00
CA VAL A 82 0.19 11.88 5.45
C VAL A 82 0.49 13.19 6.18
N VAL A 83 1.33 14.05 5.62
CA VAL A 83 1.61 15.40 6.15
C VAL A 83 0.32 16.24 6.22
N GLU A 84 -0.50 16.19 5.18
CA GLU A 84 -1.76 16.93 5.13
C GLU A 84 -2.79 16.40 6.14
N ILE A 85 -2.85 15.07 6.32
CA ILE A 85 -3.69 14.46 7.35
C ILE A 85 -3.26 14.94 8.73
N ALA A 86 -1.96 14.89 9.04
CA ALA A 86 -1.44 15.39 10.32
C ALA A 86 -1.76 16.88 10.53
N ARG A 87 -1.58 17.71 9.49
CA ARG A 87 -1.87 19.15 9.53
C ARG A 87 -3.33 19.47 9.84
N GLN A 88 -4.27 18.73 9.25
CA GLN A 88 -5.71 19.01 9.39
C GLN A 88 -6.37 18.31 10.57
N SER A 89 -5.72 17.30 11.15
CA SER A 89 -6.28 16.53 12.26
C SER A 89 -5.67 16.85 13.61
N ASP A 90 -4.52 17.53 13.66
CA ASP A 90 -3.69 17.73 14.85
C ASP A 90 -3.17 16.41 15.47
N ALA A 91 -3.32 15.27 14.80
CA ALA A 91 -2.74 14.00 15.21
C ALA A 91 -1.30 13.90 14.72
N ALA A 92 -0.44 13.23 15.48
CA ALA A 92 0.87 12.83 14.98
C ALA A 92 0.71 11.91 13.76
N GLY A 93 1.54 12.08 12.73
CA GLY A 93 1.50 11.30 11.48
C GLY A 93 2.72 10.42 11.32
N GLN A 94 2.55 9.18 10.86
CA GLN A 94 3.67 8.30 10.56
C GLN A 94 3.51 7.61 9.20
N VAL A 95 4.56 7.70 8.38
CA VAL A 95 4.70 6.93 7.15
C VAL A 95 5.34 5.59 7.49
N SER A 96 4.58 4.50 7.41
CA SER A 96 5.11 3.14 7.66
C SER A 96 6.02 2.69 6.54
N HIS A 97 7.12 2.00 6.95
CA HIS A 97 8.06 1.28 6.08
C HIS A 97 8.34 2.02 4.75
N ILE A 98 8.70 3.32 4.87
CA ILE A 98 8.96 4.17 3.70
C ILE A 98 9.98 3.54 2.75
N LYS A 99 9.66 3.48 1.48
CA LYS A 99 10.54 2.94 0.45
C LYS A 99 10.27 3.55 -0.92
N CYS A 100 11.26 3.49 -1.80
CA CYS A 100 11.14 3.84 -3.21
C CYS A 100 10.99 2.55 -4.02
N TYR A 101 9.76 2.06 -4.14
CA TYR A 101 9.48 0.80 -4.83
C TYR A 101 9.67 0.91 -6.34
N GLY A 102 10.46 -0.04 -6.91
CA GLY A 102 10.80 -0.09 -8.32
C GLY A 102 11.99 0.78 -8.69
N LYS A 103 12.84 0.32 -9.62
CA LYS A 103 14.11 0.97 -10.01
C LYS A 103 13.92 2.41 -10.50
N ALA A 104 12.84 2.69 -11.25
CA ALA A 104 12.52 4.02 -11.74
C ALA A 104 12.30 5.06 -10.62
N ASN A 105 12.06 4.59 -9.40
CA ASN A 105 11.80 5.43 -8.23
C ASN A 105 13.01 5.58 -7.30
N TRP A 106 14.09 4.85 -7.54
CA TRP A 106 15.29 4.96 -6.74
C TRP A 106 15.86 6.39 -6.80
N GLY A 107 16.31 6.89 -5.66
CA GLY A 107 16.76 8.28 -5.52
C GLY A 107 15.67 9.27 -5.14
N LYS A 108 14.39 8.89 -5.01
CA LYS A 108 13.32 9.77 -4.51
C LYS A 108 13.36 9.96 -2.98
N SER A 109 14.06 9.09 -2.24
CA SER A 109 14.07 9.13 -0.78
C SER A 109 14.51 10.46 -0.17
N PRO A 110 15.53 11.18 -0.68
CA PRO A 110 15.88 12.49 -0.13
C PRO A 110 14.72 13.49 -0.20
N ARG A 111 13.95 13.49 -1.30
CA ARG A 111 12.80 14.37 -1.46
C ARG A 111 11.63 13.97 -0.55
N ALA A 112 11.40 12.68 -0.36
CA ALA A 112 10.39 12.18 0.55
C ALA A 112 10.72 12.56 2.01
N LEU A 113 11.99 12.44 2.42
CA LEU A 113 12.45 12.87 3.74
C LEU A 113 12.41 14.39 3.91
N GLU A 114 12.63 15.15 2.84
CA GLU A 114 12.51 16.61 2.87
C GLU A 114 11.07 17.05 3.16
N LEU A 115 10.06 16.40 2.58
CA LEU A 115 8.65 16.66 2.90
C LEU A 115 8.37 16.47 4.40
N ILE A 116 8.89 15.40 5.00
CA ILE A 116 8.75 15.13 6.43
C ILE A 116 9.49 16.16 7.27
N ARG A 117 10.73 16.53 6.89
CA ARG A 117 11.51 17.55 7.62
C ARG A 117 10.83 18.92 7.58
N SER A 118 10.40 19.34 6.39
CA SER A 118 9.68 20.62 6.25
C SER A 118 8.40 20.66 7.10
N ALA A 119 7.65 19.55 7.15
CA ALA A 119 6.48 19.45 8.02
C ALA A 119 6.86 19.59 9.52
N ARG A 120 7.96 18.98 9.93
CA ARG A 120 8.48 19.12 11.31
C ARG A 120 8.97 20.54 11.61
N ASP A 121 9.60 21.20 10.66
CA ASP A 121 10.02 22.62 10.80
C ASP A 121 8.81 23.57 10.91
N GLU A 122 7.66 23.19 10.34
CA GLU A 122 6.37 23.86 10.55
C GLU A 122 5.71 23.53 11.90
N GLY A 123 6.28 22.63 12.70
CA GLY A 123 5.79 22.23 14.02
C GLY A 123 4.86 21.02 14.01
N LEU A 124 4.68 20.33 12.88
CA LEU A 124 3.88 19.10 12.80
C LEU A 124 4.67 17.91 13.35
N ASP A 125 4.03 17.03 14.08
CA ASP A 125 4.63 15.76 14.50
C ASP A 125 4.45 14.71 13.41
N VAL A 126 5.41 14.65 12.48
CA VAL A 126 5.42 13.68 11.40
C VAL A 126 6.72 12.88 11.41
N SER A 127 6.59 11.57 11.29
CA SER A 127 7.70 10.62 11.30
C SER A 127 7.58 9.56 10.20
N ALA A 128 8.61 8.76 10.05
CA ALA A 128 8.60 7.58 9.19
C ALA A 128 9.43 6.47 9.83
N ASP A 129 9.08 5.23 9.58
CA ASP A 129 9.90 4.07 9.89
C ASP A 129 10.39 3.37 8.61
N GLN A 130 11.41 2.54 8.75
CA GLN A 130 11.97 1.74 7.67
C GLN A 130 12.62 0.49 8.24
N TYR A 131 12.44 -0.64 7.56
CA TYR A 131 13.19 -1.86 7.87
C TYR A 131 14.62 -1.82 7.25
N PRO A 132 15.61 -2.52 7.85
CA PRO A 132 17.02 -2.45 7.43
C PRO A 132 17.37 -3.43 6.31
N TYR A 133 16.43 -3.70 5.40
CA TYR A 133 16.63 -4.65 4.31
C TYR A 133 16.48 -3.98 2.95
N THR A 134 17.19 -4.49 1.93
CA THR A 134 17.13 -4.01 0.55
C THR A 134 15.97 -4.62 -0.25
N GLY A 135 15.20 -5.50 0.36
CA GLY A 135 14.02 -6.14 -0.22
C GLY A 135 12.78 -5.95 0.66
N CYS A 136 11.61 -6.17 0.11
CA CYS A 136 10.34 -6.19 0.84
C CYS A 136 9.64 -7.54 0.66
N PHE A 137 8.84 -7.93 1.66
CA PHE A 137 8.01 -9.12 1.58
C PHE A 137 6.58 -8.73 1.23
N THR A 138 6.06 -9.28 0.14
CA THR A 138 4.70 -9.02 -0.34
C THR A 138 4.16 -10.20 -1.17
N GLY A 139 2.89 -10.17 -1.49
CA GLY A 139 2.29 -11.18 -2.36
C GLY A 139 2.79 -11.05 -3.81
N LEU A 140 3.14 -12.17 -4.43
CA LEU A 140 3.65 -12.23 -5.80
C LEU A 140 2.73 -11.52 -6.80
N ALA A 141 1.42 -11.74 -6.70
CA ALA A 141 0.45 -11.04 -7.54
C ALA A 141 0.51 -9.51 -7.39
N GLY A 142 0.83 -8.98 -6.17
CA GLY A 142 1.04 -7.56 -5.92
C GLY A 142 2.24 -7.01 -6.66
N SER A 143 3.33 -7.75 -6.65
CA SER A 143 4.56 -7.38 -7.31
C SER A 143 4.41 -7.36 -8.84
N LEU A 144 3.72 -8.34 -9.40
CA LEU A 144 3.66 -8.56 -10.85
C LEU A 144 2.50 -7.86 -11.56
N PHE A 145 1.31 -7.77 -10.93
CA PHE A 145 0.13 -7.18 -11.58
C PHE A 145 -0.22 -5.77 -11.10
N GLY A 146 0.44 -5.28 -10.05
CA GLY A 146 0.11 -4.00 -9.43
C GLY A 146 -1.24 -4.01 -8.69
N GLN A 147 -1.43 -3.01 -7.85
CA GLN A 147 -2.59 -2.96 -6.95
C GLN A 147 -3.90 -2.70 -7.68
N GLU A 148 -3.92 -1.75 -8.62
CA GLU A 148 -5.14 -1.42 -9.37
C GLU A 148 -5.71 -2.63 -10.11
N THR A 149 -4.83 -3.35 -10.84
CA THR A 149 -5.22 -4.56 -11.57
C THR A 149 -5.74 -5.64 -10.63
N GLN A 150 -5.13 -5.82 -9.45
CA GLN A 150 -5.60 -6.76 -8.44
C GLN A 150 -6.96 -6.38 -7.84
N ILE A 151 -7.18 -5.09 -7.56
CA ILE A 151 -8.48 -4.62 -7.05
C ILE A 151 -9.58 -4.91 -8.06
N ARG A 152 -9.34 -4.60 -9.35
CA ARG A 152 -10.25 -4.95 -10.44
C ARG A 152 -10.50 -6.46 -10.51
N ALA A 153 -9.44 -7.27 -10.36
CA ALA A 153 -9.54 -8.73 -10.39
C ALA A 153 -10.39 -9.29 -9.24
N ARG A 154 -10.23 -8.77 -8.01
CA ARG A 154 -11.03 -9.21 -6.84
C ARG A 154 -12.53 -9.08 -7.08
N ARG A 155 -12.95 -8.06 -7.84
CA ARG A 155 -14.37 -7.84 -8.21
C ARG A 155 -14.87 -8.79 -9.30
N GLN A 156 -13.98 -9.40 -10.07
CA GLN A 156 -14.30 -10.12 -11.30
C GLN A 156 -13.89 -11.60 -11.27
N GLY A 157 -13.74 -12.18 -10.07
CA GLY A 157 -13.40 -13.60 -9.92
C GLY A 157 -11.95 -13.89 -9.51
N GLY A 158 -11.23 -12.86 -9.01
CA GLY A 158 -9.88 -13.03 -8.47
C GLY A 158 -8.81 -13.29 -9.53
N ILE A 159 -7.86 -14.16 -9.22
CA ILE A 159 -6.71 -14.45 -10.10
C ILE A 159 -7.15 -14.97 -11.48
N ARG A 160 -8.26 -15.70 -11.57
CA ARG A 160 -8.78 -16.18 -12.85
C ARG A 160 -9.11 -15.06 -13.82
N ALA A 161 -9.62 -13.92 -13.35
CA ALA A 161 -9.90 -12.77 -14.21
C ALA A 161 -8.63 -12.19 -14.85
N LEU A 162 -7.48 -12.34 -14.17
CA LEU A 162 -6.18 -11.91 -14.67
C LEU A 162 -5.61 -12.89 -15.71
N LEU A 163 -5.85 -14.18 -15.53
CA LEU A 163 -5.21 -15.22 -16.36
C LEU A 163 -6.08 -15.63 -17.56
N GLU A 164 -7.39 -15.73 -17.38
CA GLU A 164 -8.31 -16.32 -18.35
C GLU A 164 -9.45 -15.37 -18.74
N GLY A 165 -9.67 -14.29 -18.00
CA GLY A 165 -10.83 -13.41 -18.13
C GLY A 165 -10.57 -12.14 -18.95
N ASN A 166 -11.52 -11.21 -18.83
CA ASN A 166 -11.50 -9.92 -19.51
C ASN A 166 -10.39 -8.97 -19.07
N LEU A 167 -9.72 -9.24 -17.95
CA LEU A 167 -8.56 -8.48 -17.47
C LEU A 167 -7.21 -9.03 -17.96
N ARG A 168 -7.20 -10.16 -18.68
CA ARG A 168 -5.98 -10.83 -19.14
C ARG A 168 -5.03 -9.89 -19.89
N ARG A 169 -5.55 -9.12 -20.84
CA ARG A 169 -4.74 -8.19 -21.64
C ARG A 169 -4.07 -7.11 -20.78
N ASP A 170 -4.82 -6.54 -19.83
CA ASP A 170 -4.29 -5.53 -18.91
C ASP A 170 -3.28 -6.14 -17.95
N ALA A 171 -3.55 -7.36 -17.47
CA ALA A 171 -2.66 -8.12 -16.60
C ALA A 171 -1.34 -8.46 -17.29
N GLU A 172 -1.39 -8.95 -18.53
CA GLU A 172 -0.20 -9.26 -19.32
C GLU A 172 0.67 -8.03 -19.58
N ALA A 173 0.06 -6.90 -19.96
CA ALA A 173 0.79 -5.65 -20.15
C ALA A 173 1.43 -5.14 -18.85
N CYS A 174 0.74 -5.26 -17.72
CA CYS A 174 1.25 -4.88 -16.42
C CYS A 174 2.39 -5.83 -15.99
N PHE A 175 2.21 -7.14 -16.15
CA PHE A 175 3.22 -8.15 -15.85
C PHE A 175 4.51 -7.88 -16.62
N LYS A 176 4.46 -7.74 -17.94
CA LYS A 176 5.65 -7.52 -18.79
C LYS A 176 6.46 -6.31 -18.34
N ARG A 177 5.78 -5.20 -18.05
CA ARG A 177 6.42 -3.99 -17.56
C ARG A 177 7.10 -4.23 -16.19
N ARG A 178 6.37 -4.81 -15.24
CA ARG A 178 6.89 -5.03 -13.89
C ARG A 178 7.93 -6.12 -13.81
N TYR A 179 7.82 -7.15 -14.62
CA TYR A 179 8.82 -8.20 -14.74
C TYR A 179 10.17 -7.63 -15.19
N ALA A 180 10.16 -6.76 -16.21
CA ALA A 180 11.36 -6.04 -16.65
C ALA A 180 11.92 -5.10 -15.56
N ASP A 181 11.05 -4.33 -14.87
CA ASP A 181 11.44 -3.46 -13.75
C ASP A 181 12.09 -4.23 -12.57
N LEU A 182 11.81 -5.52 -12.47
CA LEU A 182 12.33 -6.44 -11.46
C LEU A 182 13.49 -7.33 -12.00
N ASP A 183 14.27 -6.81 -12.93
CA ASP A 183 15.40 -7.51 -13.55
C ASP A 183 15.01 -8.84 -14.19
N ASP A 184 13.97 -8.83 -15.00
CA ASP A 184 13.45 -10.04 -15.65
C ASP A 184 13.25 -11.20 -14.65
N GLY A 185 12.71 -10.84 -13.47
CA GLY A 185 12.39 -11.76 -12.40
C GLY A 185 13.54 -12.09 -11.44
N GLN A 186 14.75 -11.62 -11.67
CA GLN A 186 15.88 -11.80 -10.74
C GLN A 186 15.66 -11.06 -9.42
N GLY A 187 14.99 -9.92 -9.45
CA GLY A 187 14.64 -9.12 -8.28
C GLY A 187 13.49 -9.68 -7.44
N VAL A 188 12.89 -10.82 -7.82
CA VAL A 188 11.79 -11.47 -7.09
C VAL A 188 12.30 -12.79 -6.53
N ILE A 189 12.46 -12.86 -5.20
CA ILE A 189 12.86 -14.08 -4.50
C ILE A 189 11.62 -14.77 -3.95
N LEU A 190 11.45 -16.04 -4.28
CA LEU A 190 10.31 -16.84 -3.85
C LEU A 190 10.46 -17.19 -2.38
N ALA A 191 9.46 -16.82 -1.59
CA ALA A 191 9.33 -17.21 -0.20
C ALA A 191 8.92 -18.70 -0.09
N PRO A 192 8.90 -19.29 1.11
CA PRO A 192 8.39 -20.63 1.29
C PRO A 192 7.03 -20.80 0.64
N LEU A 193 6.92 -21.73 -0.29
CA LEU A 193 5.72 -22.05 -1.04
C LEU A 193 5.39 -23.52 -0.84
N GLU A 194 4.38 -23.79 -0.03
CA GLU A 194 3.82 -25.13 0.00
C GLU A 194 2.76 -25.30 -1.12
N PRO A 195 2.78 -26.36 -1.88
CA PRO A 195 3.52 -27.61 -1.72
C PRO A 195 4.87 -27.69 -2.47
N HIS A 196 5.49 -26.57 -2.81
CA HIS A 196 6.69 -26.49 -3.64
C HIS A 196 7.90 -25.91 -2.87
N PRO A 197 8.41 -26.59 -1.83
CA PRO A 197 9.53 -26.11 -1.02
C PRO A 197 10.84 -25.98 -1.81
N GLU A 198 10.97 -26.67 -2.93
CA GLU A 198 12.13 -26.65 -3.82
C GLU A 198 12.36 -25.30 -4.50
N PHE A 199 11.37 -24.41 -4.50
CA PHE A 199 11.48 -23.05 -5.06
C PHE A 199 11.85 -22.00 -4.01
N GLN A 200 11.84 -22.33 -2.73
CA GLN A 200 12.20 -21.42 -1.67
C GLN A 200 13.61 -20.86 -1.86
N GLY A 201 13.73 -19.55 -1.86
CA GLY A 201 15.01 -18.83 -2.00
C GLY A 201 15.50 -18.70 -3.44
N LYS A 202 14.83 -19.29 -4.42
CA LYS A 202 15.11 -19.06 -5.83
C LYS A 202 14.48 -17.78 -6.32
N SER A 203 15.09 -17.16 -7.33
CA SER A 203 14.42 -16.07 -8.04
C SER A 203 13.29 -16.56 -8.94
N LEU A 204 12.38 -15.67 -9.29
CA LEU A 204 11.35 -15.98 -10.29
C LEU A 204 11.97 -16.34 -11.65
N ALA A 205 13.10 -15.72 -12.01
CA ALA A 205 13.85 -16.07 -13.22
C ALA A 205 14.35 -17.51 -13.16
N GLU A 206 14.93 -17.96 -12.04
CA GLU A 206 15.36 -19.35 -11.85
C GLU A 206 14.19 -20.34 -11.87
N TYR A 207 13.02 -19.95 -11.37
CA TYR A 207 11.79 -20.74 -11.47
C TYR A 207 11.35 -20.93 -12.92
N LEU A 208 11.52 -19.89 -13.75
CA LEU A 208 11.13 -19.88 -15.16
C LEU A 208 12.21 -20.46 -16.08
N ASP A 209 13.42 -20.69 -15.58
CA ASP A 209 14.52 -21.25 -16.37
C ASP A 209 14.17 -22.65 -16.89
N GLY A 210 14.38 -22.84 -18.17
CA GLY A 210 14.00 -24.09 -18.87
C GLY A 210 12.52 -24.24 -19.21
N LYS A 211 11.65 -23.29 -18.83
CA LYS A 211 10.26 -23.24 -19.29
C LYS A 211 10.19 -22.54 -20.64
N GLU A 212 9.52 -23.18 -21.59
CA GLU A 212 9.32 -22.60 -22.92
C GLU A 212 8.13 -21.62 -22.92
N GLY A 213 8.26 -20.55 -23.71
CA GLY A 213 7.16 -19.61 -23.94
C GLY A 213 7.28 -18.28 -23.19
N ASP A 214 6.17 -17.56 -23.12
CA ASP A 214 6.07 -16.25 -22.45
C ASP A 214 6.07 -16.45 -20.92
N PRO A 215 6.90 -15.73 -20.15
CA PRO A 215 6.88 -15.77 -18.67
C PRO A 215 5.51 -15.54 -18.05
N PHE A 216 4.62 -14.84 -18.71
CA PHE A 216 3.25 -14.62 -18.25
C PHE A 216 2.39 -15.90 -18.31
N GLU A 217 2.71 -16.81 -19.22
CA GLU A 217 1.98 -18.07 -19.41
C GLU A 217 2.44 -19.18 -18.44
N ASN A 218 3.62 -19.06 -17.85
CA ASN A 218 4.26 -20.01 -16.95
C ASN A 218 4.05 -19.68 -15.47
#